data_834333d7a167e5be4dd812f7869843ac
#
_entry.id   834333d7a167e5be4dd812f7869843ac
#
_cell.length_a   1.000
_cell.length_b   1.000
_cell.length_c   1.000
_cell.angle_alpha   90.00
_cell.angle_beta   90.00
_cell.angle_gamma   90.00
#
_symmetry.space_group_name_H-M   'P 1'
#
loop_
_entity.id
_entity.type
_entity.pdbx_description
1 polymer ?
#
loop_
_entity_poly.entity_id
_entity_poly.type
_entity_poly.pdbx_seq_one_letter_code
_entity_poly.pdbx_strand_id
1 'polypeptide(L)'
;CCDVGEGHHHPDLFFRGEGNVAKEILSRSPSAIGIPSIVHYELEVGIAKSTSPRKRLGQLEQLTAVVQTLPFGPSEARASAAIRSSLEKKGTPIGPYDVLIAGTAKACNATLVTRNTREFKRVRGLALENWY
;
A
#
# COMPACT_ATOMS: atom_id res chain seq x y z
N CYS A 1 -7.14 -0.23 0.12
CA CYS A 1 -7.15 -0.15 1.55
C CYS A 1 -8.48 0.19 2.21
N CYS A 2 -9.65 0.06 1.62
CA CYS A 2 -10.88 0.31 2.36
C CYS A 2 -11.03 -0.70 3.48
N ASP A 3 -11.31 -0.23 4.69
CA ASP A 3 -11.42 -0.95 5.95
C ASP A 3 -10.08 -1.53 6.39
N VAL A 4 -9.53 -2.43 5.62
CA VAL A 4 -8.19 -2.94 5.85
C VAL A 4 -7.35 -2.41 4.72
N GLY A 5 -6.76 -1.26 4.96
CA GLY A 5 -5.89 -0.66 3.98
C GLY A 5 -4.63 -1.48 3.82
N GLU A 6 -4.41 -1.98 2.63
CA GLU A 6 -3.23 -2.75 2.34
C GLU A 6 -2.37 -2.00 1.37
N GLY A 7 -1.31 -1.39 1.88
CA GLY A 7 -0.33 -0.74 1.05
C GLY A 7 0.96 -1.51 1.12
N HIS A 8 1.18 -2.38 0.16
CA HIS A 8 2.42 -3.13 0.05
C HIS A 8 3.44 -2.29 -0.69
N HIS A 9 4.46 -1.82 0.01
CA HIS A 9 5.59 -1.19 -0.65
C HIS A 9 6.82 -2.09 -0.70
N HIS A 10 6.60 -3.39 -0.44
CA HIS A 10 7.62 -4.44 -0.60
C HIS A 10 7.07 -5.55 -1.49
N PRO A 11 7.05 -5.35 -2.80
CA PRO A 11 6.49 -6.35 -3.73
C PRO A 11 7.14 -7.73 -3.59
N ASP A 12 8.46 -7.76 -3.32
CA ASP A 12 9.18 -9.01 -3.18
C ASP A 12 8.68 -9.85 -2.02
N LEU A 13 8.33 -9.21 -0.91
CA LEU A 13 7.81 -9.92 0.26
C LEU A 13 6.48 -10.59 -0.06
N PHE A 14 5.60 -9.91 -0.77
CA PHE A 14 4.33 -10.47 -1.18
C PHE A 14 4.54 -11.70 -2.07
N PHE A 15 5.36 -11.57 -3.10
CA PHE A 15 5.58 -12.66 -4.07
C PHE A 15 6.35 -13.83 -3.48
N ARG A 16 7.15 -13.61 -2.45
CA ARG A 16 7.88 -14.68 -1.77
C ARG A 16 7.05 -15.38 -0.72
N GLY A 17 5.90 -14.83 -0.38
CA GLY A 17 5.07 -15.36 0.70
C GLY A 17 5.67 -15.19 2.07
N GLU A 18 6.59 -14.24 2.23
CA GLU A 18 7.21 -13.96 3.53
C GLU A 18 6.23 -13.27 4.46
N GLY A 19 6.40 -13.53 5.76
CA GLY A 19 5.52 -12.98 6.78
C GLY A 19 4.11 -13.56 6.69
N ASN A 20 3.15 -12.83 7.22
CA ASN A 20 1.77 -13.27 7.32
C ASN A 20 0.83 -12.63 6.28
N VAL A 21 1.38 -11.89 5.31
CA VAL A 21 0.57 -11.08 4.39
C VAL A 21 -0.40 -11.92 3.59
N ALA A 22 0.10 -12.95 2.91
CA ALA A 22 -0.76 -13.81 2.09
C ALA A 22 -1.82 -14.50 2.93
N LYS A 23 -1.43 -15.00 4.11
CA LYS A 23 -2.35 -15.67 5.04
C LYS A 23 -3.44 -14.72 5.50
N GLU A 24 -3.09 -13.51 5.88
CA GLU A 24 -4.04 -12.51 6.34
C GLU A 24 -5.01 -12.08 5.23
N ILE A 25 -4.52 -11.94 4.00
CA ILE A 25 -5.38 -11.63 2.86
C ILE A 25 -6.43 -12.73 2.67
N LEU A 26 -6.00 -13.99 2.73
CA LEU A 26 -6.90 -15.12 2.54
C LEU A 26 -7.89 -15.28 3.68
N SER A 27 -7.55 -14.85 4.89
CA SER A 27 -8.41 -14.95 6.07
C SER A 27 -9.44 -13.83 6.16
N ARG A 28 -9.29 -12.76 5.37
CA ARG A 28 -10.19 -11.60 5.40
C ARG A 28 -11.08 -11.58 4.17
N SER A 29 -12.19 -10.85 4.26
CA SER A 29 -13.06 -10.65 3.10
C SER A 29 -12.31 -9.86 2.02
N PRO A 30 -12.18 -10.39 0.80
CA PRO A 30 -11.48 -9.67 -0.27
C PRO A 30 -12.07 -8.29 -0.55
N SER A 31 -13.38 -8.10 -0.35
CA SER A 31 -14.03 -6.82 -0.57
C SER A 31 -13.61 -5.75 0.45
N ALA A 32 -13.04 -6.16 1.59
CA ALA A 32 -12.55 -5.24 2.62
C ALA A 32 -11.10 -4.80 2.38
N ILE A 33 -10.43 -5.37 1.38
CA ILE A 33 -9.02 -5.12 1.11
C ILE A 33 -8.88 -4.32 -0.18
N GLY A 34 -8.08 -3.27 -0.13
CA GLY A 34 -7.80 -2.47 -1.30
C GLY A 34 -6.29 -2.27 -1.49
N ILE A 35 -5.87 -2.17 -2.74
CA ILE A 35 -4.49 -1.90 -3.11
C ILE A 35 -4.45 -0.53 -3.78
N PRO A 36 -3.73 0.45 -3.20
CA PRO A 36 -3.58 1.75 -3.84
C PRO A 36 -2.93 1.62 -5.23
N SER A 37 -3.34 2.45 -6.17
CA SER A 37 -2.76 2.45 -7.51
C SER A 37 -1.24 2.64 -7.49
N ILE A 38 -0.73 3.39 -6.53
CA ILE A 38 0.72 3.59 -6.37
C ILE A 38 1.41 2.26 -6.05
N VAL A 39 0.80 1.46 -5.18
CA VAL A 39 1.34 0.12 -4.85
C VAL A 39 1.26 -0.80 -6.05
N HIS A 40 0.16 -0.75 -6.81
CA HIS A 40 0.03 -1.51 -8.04
C HIS A 40 1.17 -1.17 -9.02
N TYR A 41 1.46 0.12 -9.16
CA TYR A 41 2.59 0.59 -9.96
C TYR A 41 3.91 -0.01 -9.49
N GLU A 42 4.17 0.01 -8.18
CA GLU A 42 5.40 -0.56 -7.63
C GLU A 42 5.50 -2.06 -7.87
N LEU A 43 4.38 -2.78 -7.75
CA LEU A 43 4.32 -4.21 -8.04
C LEU A 43 4.64 -4.48 -9.51
N GLU A 44 4.11 -3.69 -10.43
CA GLU A 44 4.38 -3.81 -11.86
C GLU A 44 5.87 -3.58 -12.17
N VAL A 45 6.48 -2.59 -11.52
CA VAL A 45 7.92 -2.34 -11.66
C VAL A 45 8.72 -3.55 -11.18
N GLY A 46 8.35 -4.12 -10.03
CA GLY A 46 8.99 -5.31 -9.50
C GLY A 46 8.89 -6.50 -10.43
N ILE A 47 7.72 -6.67 -11.07
CA ILE A 47 7.50 -7.73 -12.06
C ILE A 47 8.44 -7.55 -13.26
N ALA A 48 8.51 -6.34 -13.78
CA ALA A 48 9.34 -6.04 -14.96
C ALA A 48 10.82 -6.32 -14.70
N LYS A 49 11.26 -6.20 -13.45
CA LYS A 49 12.66 -6.44 -13.06
C LYS A 49 12.92 -7.87 -12.57
N SER A 50 11.89 -8.69 -12.45
CA SER A 50 12.03 -10.03 -11.89
C SER A 50 12.60 -11.01 -12.92
N THR A 51 13.09 -12.16 -12.43
CA THR A 51 13.57 -13.26 -13.28
C THR A 51 12.42 -14.13 -13.80
N SER A 52 11.21 -13.95 -13.25
CA SER A 52 10.03 -14.74 -13.63
C SER A 52 8.83 -13.84 -13.84
N PRO A 53 8.88 -12.91 -14.82
CA PRO A 53 7.84 -11.89 -14.95
C PRO A 53 6.44 -12.47 -15.24
N ARG A 54 6.35 -13.53 -16.05
CA ARG A 54 5.05 -14.14 -16.37
C ARG A 54 4.38 -14.74 -15.14
N LYS A 55 5.14 -15.43 -14.31
CA LYS A 55 4.63 -16.03 -13.07
C LYS A 55 4.13 -14.95 -12.12
N ARG A 56 4.92 -13.90 -11.98
CA ARG A 56 4.59 -12.81 -11.07
C ARG A 56 3.38 -11.99 -11.55
N LEU A 57 3.30 -11.78 -12.85
CA LEU A 57 2.14 -11.09 -13.42
C LEU A 57 0.86 -11.91 -13.18
N GLY A 58 0.93 -13.23 -13.34
CA GLY A 58 -0.20 -14.10 -13.03
C GLY A 58 -0.63 -14.01 -11.58
N GLN A 59 0.33 -13.93 -10.65
CA GLN A 59 0.04 -13.75 -9.24
C GLN A 59 -0.65 -12.41 -8.97
N LEU A 60 -0.18 -11.35 -9.61
CA LEU A 60 -0.79 -10.03 -9.47
C LEU A 60 -2.21 -10.01 -10.03
N GLU A 61 -2.44 -10.64 -11.19
CA GLU A 61 -3.77 -10.72 -11.79
C GLU A 61 -4.75 -11.46 -10.90
N GLN A 62 -4.31 -12.53 -10.25
CA GLN A 62 -5.14 -13.26 -9.29
C GLN A 62 -5.50 -12.39 -8.10
N LEU A 63 -4.55 -11.61 -7.60
CA LEU A 63 -4.79 -10.71 -6.49
C LEU A 63 -5.77 -9.60 -6.87
N THR A 64 -5.56 -8.93 -8.00
CA THR A 64 -6.40 -7.81 -8.43
C THR A 64 -7.79 -8.25 -8.87
N ALA A 65 -8.00 -9.53 -9.12
CA ALA A 65 -9.32 -10.08 -9.41
C ALA A 65 -10.21 -10.15 -8.17
N VAL A 66 -9.62 -10.21 -6.97
CA VAL A 66 -10.37 -10.39 -5.72
C VAL A 66 -10.33 -9.19 -4.78
N VAL A 67 -9.35 -8.29 -4.95
CA VAL A 67 -9.24 -7.08 -4.13
C VAL A 67 -9.47 -5.83 -4.99
N GLN A 68 -9.89 -4.74 -4.35
CA GLN A 68 -10.08 -3.48 -5.05
C GLN A 68 -8.75 -2.81 -5.36
N THR A 69 -8.66 -2.14 -6.51
CA THR A 69 -7.60 -1.17 -6.76
C THR A 69 -8.15 0.21 -6.39
N LEU A 70 -7.47 0.91 -5.52
CA LEU A 70 -7.89 2.23 -5.06
C LEU A 70 -7.24 3.30 -5.96
N PRO A 71 -8.05 4.12 -6.65
CA PRO A 71 -7.50 5.14 -7.54
C PRO A 71 -6.85 6.27 -6.77
N PHE A 72 -5.96 6.99 -7.45
CA PHE A 72 -5.36 8.21 -6.92
C PHE A 72 -5.97 9.40 -7.66
N GLY A 73 -7.00 9.97 -7.08
CA GLY A 73 -7.71 11.10 -7.64
C GLY A 73 -7.52 12.38 -6.81
N PRO A 74 -8.37 13.39 -7.02
CA PRO A 74 -8.23 14.67 -6.32
C PRO A 74 -8.25 14.59 -4.80
N SER A 75 -9.08 13.75 -4.22
CA SER A 75 -9.12 13.58 -2.75
C SER A 75 -7.82 13.04 -2.21
N GLU A 76 -7.27 12.04 -2.86
CA GLU A 76 -6.01 11.41 -2.49
C GLU A 76 -4.84 12.37 -2.68
N ALA A 77 -4.88 13.17 -3.74
CA ALA A 77 -3.88 14.18 -3.99
C ALA A 77 -3.88 15.24 -2.90
N ARG A 78 -5.06 15.67 -2.48
CA ARG A 78 -5.21 16.68 -1.42
C ARG A 78 -4.68 16.15 -0.09
N ALA A 79 -5.05 14.93 0.28
CA ALA A 79 -4.59 14.30 1.51
C ALA A 79 -3.07 14.13 1.50
N SER A 80 -2.52 13.70 0.39
CA SER A 80 -1.07 13.52 0.23
C SER A 80 -0.32 14.84 0.33
N ALA A 81 -0.83 15.89 -0.29
CA ALA A 81 -0.22 17.22 -0.22
C ALA A 81 -0.19 17.74 1.22
N ALA A 82 -1.27 17.55 1.96
CA ALA A 82 -1.33 17.96 3.37
C ALA A 82 -0.33 17.19 4.23
N ILE A 83 -0.19 15.89 4.00
CA ILE A 83 0.77 15.05 4.70
C ILE A 83 2.19 15.53 4.41
N ARG A 84 2.52 15.70 3.15
CA ARG A 84 3.87 16.13 2.74
C ARG A 84 4.22 17.48 3.35
N SER A 85 3.31 18.43 3.25
CA SER A 85 3.53 19.77 3.80
C SER A 85 3.77 19.71 5.32
N SER A 86 2.97 18.95 6.04
CA SER A 86 3.09 18.81 7.49
C SER A 86 4.44 18.17 7.88
N LEU A 87 4.83 17.10 7.20
CA LEU A 87 6.08 16.40 7.52
C LEU A 87 7.30 17.23 7.18
N GLU A 88 7.27 17.98 6.08
CA GLU A 88 8.38 18.87 5.71
C GLU A 88 8.55 19.99 6.73
N LYS A 89 7.45 20.54 7.21
CA LYS A 89 7.51 21.59 8.26
C LYS A 89 8.11 21.08 9.56
N LYS A 90 7.90 19.80 9.87
CA LYS A 90 8.45 19.19 11.08
C LYS A 90 9.87 18.67 10.89
N GLY A 91 10.40 18.72 9.65
CA GLY A 91 11.70 18.17 9.36
C GLY A 91 11.77 16.66 9.37
N THR A 92 10.62 15.99 9.21
CA THR A 92 10.54 14.51 9.24
C THR A 92 9.87 13.98 7.96
N PRO A 93 10.41 14.26 6.76
CA PRO A 93 9.80 13.78 5.53
C PRO A 93 9.87 12.26 5.41
N ILE A 94 8.98 11.72 4.59
CA ILE A 94 9.01 10.31 4.20
C ILE A 94 9.20 10.21 2.70
N GLY A 95 9.40 9.01 2.18
CA GLY A 95 9.61 8.83 0.75
C GLY A 95 8.44 9.35 -0.08
N PRO A 96 8.70 9.77 -1.33
CA PRO A 96 7.66 10.40 -2.16
C PRO A 96 6.50 9.46 -2.47
N TYR A 97 6.74 8.18 -2.73
CA TYR A 97 5.66 7.23 -2.95
C TYR A 97 4.93 6.90 -1.66
N ASP A 98 5.63 6.88 -0.54
CA ASP A 98 5.03 6.60 0.76
C ASP A 98 4.04 7.70 1.15
N VAL A 99 4.33 8.96 0.79
CA VAL A 99 3.39 10.06 0.97
C VAL A 99 2.08 9.77 0.22
N LEU A 100 2.17 9.28 -1.01
CA LEU A 100 1.01 9.00 -1.85
C LEU A 100 0.22 7.81 -1.32
N ILE A 101 0.90 6.81 -0.81
CA ILE A 101 0.26 5.64 -0.20
C ILE A 101 -0.47 6.05 1.08
N ALA A 102 0.19 6.82 1.93
CA ALA A 102 -0.42 7.32 3.17
C ALA A 102 -1.63 8.21 2.88
N GLY A 103 -1.52 9.07 1.87
CA GLY A 103 -2.62 9.95 1.45
C GLY A 103 -3.82 9.17 0.95
N THR A 104 -3.59 8.09 0.20
CA THR A 104 -4.66 7.22 -0.26
C THR A 104 -5.37 6.56 0.92
N ALA A 105 -4.62 6.02 1.86
CA ALA A 105 -5.20 5.39 3.05
C ALA A 105 -6.01 6.38 3.88
N LYS A 106 -5.52 7.58 4.08
CA LYS A 106 -6.24 8.61 4.84
C LYS A 106 -7.50 9.07 4.13
N ALA A 107 -7.44 9.27 2.82
CA ALA A 107 -8.61 9.68 2.04
C ALA A 107 -9.72 8.64 2.08
N CYS A 108 -9.36 7.35 2.14
CA CYS A 108 -10.30 6.24 2.25
C CYS A 108 -10.70 5.95 3.70
N ASN A 109 -10.11 6.64 4.66
CA ASN A 109 -10.28 6.37 6.09
C ASN A 109 -9.98 4.90 6.41
N ALA A 110 -8.88 4.39 5.86
CA ALA A 110 -8.50 2.99 5.93
C ALA A 110 -7.28 2.78 6.80
N THR A 111 -7.07 1.53 7.22
CA THR A 111 -5.87 1.10 7.91
C THR A 111 -4.83 0.69 6.90
N LEU A 112 -3.63 1.26 7.00
CA LEU A 112 -2.52 0.90 6.12
C LEU A 112 -1.78 -0.31 6.70
N VAL A 113 -1.67 -1.36 5.91
CA VAL A 113 -0.88 -2.54 6.27
C VAL A 113 0.49 -2.40 5.62
N THR A 114 1.53 -2.35 6.44
CA THR A 114 2.88 -2.13 5.96
C THR A 114 3.89 -2.73 6.91
N ARG A 115 5.03 -3.13 6.37
CA ARG A 115 6.19 -3.53 7.17
C ARG A 115 6.90 -2.31 7.74
N ASN A 116 6.85 -1.18 7.04
CA ASN A 116 7.58 0.03 7.42
C ASN A 116 6.75 0.95 8.32
N THR A 117 6.28 0.41 9.44
CA THR A 117 5.45 1.17 10.38
C THR A 117 6.20 2.34 10.99
N ARG A 118 7.52 2.20 11.16
CA ARG A 118 8.35 3.26 11.75
C ARG A 118 8.26 4.56 10.95
N GLU A 119 8.34 4.48 9.63
CA GLU A 119 8.25 5.65 8.76
C GLU A 119 6.83 6.20 8.73
N PHE A 120 5.84 5.33 8.56
CA PHE A 120 4.45 5.76 8.45
C PHE A 120 3.86 6.28 9.75
N LYS A 121 4.45 5.96 10.90
CA LYS A 121 4.05 6.55 12.19
C LYS A 121 4.22 8.06 12.21
N ARG A 122 5.06 8.60 11.36
CA ARG A 122 5.24 10.05 11.25
C ARG A 122 3.97 10.74 10.73
N VAL A 123 3.09 9.99 10.07
CA VAL A 123 1.82 10.53 9.54
C VAL A 123 0.78 10.50 10.65
N ARG A 124 0.38 11.66 11.10
CA ARG A 124 -0.57 11.80 12.21
C ARG A 124 -1.95 11.31 11.78
N GLY A 125 -2.57 10.50 12.64
CA GLY A 125 -3.93 10.01 12.41
C GLY A 125 -4.04 8.86 11.42
N LEU A 126 -2.92 8.32 10.98
CA LEU A 126 -2.93 7.16 10.10
C LEU A 126 -2.95 5.87 10.93
N ALA A 127 -3.97 5.05 10.72
CA ALA A 127 -4.05 3.73 11.37
C ALA A 127 -3.12 2.77 10.65
N LEU A 128 -2.32 2.03 11.41
CA LEU A 128 -1.29 1.14 10.87
C LEU A 128 -1.42 -0.26 11.45
N GLU A 129 -1.16 -1.25 10.62
CA GLU A 129 -1.00 -2.65 11.05
C GLU A 129 0.21 -3.26 10.32
N ASN A 130 0.85 -4.20 11.00
CA ASN A 130 1.97 -4.95 10.41
C ASN A 130 1.59 -6.43 10.39
N TRP A 131 1.46 -7.00 9.19
CA TRP A 131 1.13 -8.42 9.00
C TRP A 131 2.35 -9.26 8.61
N TYR A 132 3.52 -8.66 8.60
CA TYR A 132 4.77 -9.33 8.17
C TYR A 132 5.47 -10.12 9.28
#